data_108ceae4fc89780183bbbcd42b73b275
#
_entry.id   108ceae4fc89780183bbbcd42b73b275
#
_cell.length_a   1.000
_cell.length_b   1.000
_cell.length_c   1.000
_cell.angle_alpha   90.00
_cell.angle_beta   90.00
_cell.angle_gamma   90.00
#
_symmetry.space_group_name_H-M   'P 1'
#
loop_
_entity.id
_entity.type
_entity.pdbx_description
1 polymer ?
#
loop_
_entity_poly.entity_id
_entity_poly.type
_entity_poly.pdbx_seq_one_letter_code
_entity_poly.pdbx_strand_id
1 'polypeptide(L)'
;VARHFLGTPVQLVYTREEDMRNDTYRPAVVAKLTAGLGANEIRGWKKKVGAQGALAGLFARNIPMMPMKAEDDPSSTEGMRALPYQMEAAYTDLSIAELPMNVGTWRSVGHSQNAFFTECFMDECAYALGKDPYELRKEMLDQSPRHAAVLDKLAEISNWKVHSDPGVYRGLALHESFGSIVGEVAEISITGKQLKVNRVYCVIDCGRTVNPAIIESQMQSGIAYGLTAALFGKIEVESGRIIQNNFPNYEMVKMSSMPEVITHIMEVDEYPGGVGEPATPPIAPAVCNAVFAATGERIRSLPLSTHGYVSV
;
A
#
# COMPACT_ATOMS: atom_id res chain seq x y z
N VAL A 1 -1.96 -28.64 24.93
CA VAL A 1 -1.59 -29.98 24.46
C VAL A 1 -0.20 -30.34 25.00
N ALA A 2 0.88 -29.61 24.71
CA ALA A 2 2.26 -29.96 25.07
C ALA A 2 2.47 -30.20 26.58
N ARG A 3 1.75 -29.52 27.47
CA ARG A 3 1.82 -29.70 28.92
C ARG A 3 1.49 -31.14 29.41
N HIS A 4 0.76 -31.91 28.60
CA HIS A 4 0.41 -33.30 28.89
C HIS A 4 1.46 -34.30 28.41
N PHE A 5 2.50 -33.84 27.68
CA PHE A 5 3.54 -34.68 27.07
C PHE A 5 4.92 -34.15 27.43
N LEU A 6 5.17 -33.97 28.75
CA LEU A 6 6.45 -33.47 29.23
C LEU A 6 7.63 -34.35 28.78
N GLY A 7 8.65 -33.72 28.20
CA GLY A 7 9.83 -34.40 27.68
C GLY A 7 9.68 -34.95 26.25
N THR A 8 8.51 -34.81 25.63
CA THR A 8 8.27 -35.24 24.26
C THR A 8 7.99 -34.02 23.38
N PRO A 9 8.65 -33.86 22.22
CA PRO A 9 8.31 -32.80 21.25
C PRO A 9 6.87 -32.97 20.76
N VAL A 10 6.09 -31.89 20.77
CA VAL A 10 4.69 -31.87 20.29
C VAL A 10 4.56 -30.84 19.19
N GLN A 11 4.18 -31.28 17.99
CA GLN A 11 3.83 -30.42 16.87
C GLN A 11 2.32 -30.33 16.73
N LEU A 12 1.79 -29.11 16.76
CA LEU A 12 0.38 -28.82 16.45
C LEU A 12 0.31 -28.06 15.14
N VAL A 13 -0.48 -28.57 14.20
CA VAL A 13 -0.73 -27.93 12.90
C VAL A 13 -2.24 -27.67 12.81
N TYR A 14 -2.60 -26.40 12.62
CA TYR A 14 -3.98 -26.04 12.35
C TYR A 14 -4.34 -26.28 10.88
N THR A 15 -5.62 -26.57 10.61
CA THR A 15 -6.13 -26.52 9.24
C THR A 15 -6.16 -25.07 8.77
N ARG A 16 -6.23 -24.84 7.47
CA ARG A 16 -6.32 -23.49 6.91
C ARG A 16 -7.59 -22.78 7.39
N GLU A 17 -8.69 -23.50 7.48
CA GLU A 17 -9.97 -22.96 7.96
C GLU A 17 -9.90 -22.49 9.40
N GLU A 18 -9.22 -23.24 10.24
CA GLU A 18 -9.01 -22.88 11.66
C GLU A 18 -8.09 -21.68 11.78
N ASP A 19 -6.98 -21.70 11.03
CA ASP A 19 -6.00 -20.64 11.00
C ASP A 19 -6.62 -19.32 10.51
N MET A 20 -7.26 -19.30 9.34
CA MET A 20 -7.88 -18.10 8.78
C MET A 20 -9.00 -17.50 9.65
N ARG A 21 -9.70 -18.31 10.44
CA ARG A 21 -10.78 -17.82 11.31
C ARG A 21 -10.32 -17.29 12.64
N ASN A 22 -9.15 -17.67 13.09
CA ASN A 22 -8.67 -17.38 14.44
C ASN A 22 -7.34 -16.61 14.48
N ASP A 23 -6.81 -16.23 13.33
CA ASP A 23 -5.58 -15.44 13.23
C ASP A 23 -5.82 -13.96 13.53
N THR A 24 -4.79 -13.17 13.36
CA THR A 24 -4.84 -11.71 13.46
C THR A 24 -5.09 -11.11 12.09
N TYR A 25 -5.89 -10.05 12.07
CA TYR A 25 -6.28 -9.42 10.82
C TYR A 25 -5.60 -8.06 10.65
N ARG A 26 -5.49 -7.62 9.40
CA ARG A 26 -5.08 -6.27 9.08
C ARG A 26 -6.08 -5.28 9.71
N PRO A 27 -5.60 -4.20 10.38
CA PRO A 27 -6.48 -3.23 11.02
C PRO A 27 -7.44 -2.58 10.02
N ALA A 28 -8.67 -2.34 10.43
CA ALA A 28 -9.55 -1.41 9.74
C ALA A 28 -9.07 0.02 10.01
N VAL A 29 -8.92 0.81 8.95
CA VAL A 29 -8.42 2.19 9.05
C VAL A 29 -9.30 3.11 8.23
N VAL A 30 -9.61 4.27 8.79
CA VAL A 30 -10.27 5.38 8.09
C VAL A 30 -9.43 6.65 8.22
N ALA A 31 -9.31 7.40 7.13
CA ALA A 31 -8.60 8.66 7.13
C ALA A 31 -9.42 9.78 6.50
N LYS A 32 -9.31 10.99 7.09
CA LYS A 32 -9.81 12.23 6.49
C LYS A 32 -8.63 13.13 6.20
N LEU A 33 -8.39 13.40 4.93
CA LEU A 33 -7.36 14.30 4.47
C LEU A 33 -7.99 15.64 4.03
N THR A 34 -7.28 16.72 4.29
CA THR A 34 -7.66 18.07 3.88
C THR A 34 -6.40 18.80 3.44
N ALA A 35 -6.42 19.41 2.26
CA ALA A 35 -5.33 20.23 1.75
C ALA A 35 -5.73 21.71 1.74
N GLY A 36 -4.79 22.57 2.11
CA GLY A 36 -4.83 23.99 1.79
C GLY A 36 -4.11 24.19 0.45
N LEU A 37 -4.85 24.62 -0.58
CA LEU A 37 -4.27 24.88 -1.90
C LEU A 37 -4.04 26.37 -2.08
N GLY A 38 -2.87 26.73 -2.61
CA GLY A 38 -2.58 28.04 -3.20
C GLY A 38 -2.97 28.10 -4.67
N ALA A 39 -2.50 29.11 -5.41
CA ALA A 39 -2.82 29.23 -6.83
C ALA A 39 -2.26 28.07 -7.67
N ASN A 40 -1.06 27.59 -7.35
CA ASN A 40 -0.37 26.54 -8.08
C ASN A 40 0.37 25.55 -7.17
N GLU A 41 0.05 25.50 -5.88
CA GLU A 41 0.81 24.74 -4.88
C GLU A 41 -0.07 24.15 -3.81
N ILE A 42 0.42 23.12 -3.13
CA ILE A 42 -0.14 22.62 -1.88
C ILE A 42 0.61 23.32 -0.74
N ARG A 43 -0.09 24.15 0.04
CA ARG A 43 0.48 24.82 1.20
C ARG A 43 0.58 23.91 2.41
N GLY A 44 -0.38 23.04 2.59
CA GLY A 44 -0.31 22.13 3.73
C GLY A 44 -1.40 21.08 3.74
N TRP A 45 -1.18 20.05 4.56
CA TRP A 45 -2.11 18.95 4.76
C TRP A 45 -2.47 18.77 6.22
N LYS A 46 -3.76 18.51 6.45
CA LYS A 46 -4.27 17.97 7.70
C LYS A 46 -4.80 16.57 7.47
N LYS A 47 -4.25 15.62 8.21
CA LYS A 47 -4.57 14.19 8.14
C LYS A 47 -5.15 13.76 9.49
N LYS A 48 -6.37 13.23 9.50
CA LYS A 48 -6.99 12.61 10.68
C LYS A 48 -7.16 11.14 10.40
N VAL A 49 -6.67 10.28 11.28
CA VAL A 49 -6.66 8.81 11.12
C VAL A 49 -7.38 8.19 12.29
N GLY A 50 -8.33 7.30 12.00
CA GLY A 50 -8.92 6.40 12.97
C GLY A 50 -8.46 4.98 12.68
N ALA A 51 -7.80 4.32 13.64
CA ALA A 51 -7.19 2.99 13.44
C ALA A 51 -7.12 2.19 14.73
N GLN A 52 -6.97 0.86 14.61
CA GLN A 52 -6.49 -0.01 15.69
C GLN A 52 -4.97 -0.10 15.63
N GLY A 53 -4.32 -0.18 16.79
CA GLY A 53 -2.87 -0.38 16.89
C GLY A 53 -2.48 -1.84 16.59
N ALA A 54 -1.83 -2.10 15.46
CA ALA A 54 -1.41 -3.45 15.08
C ALA A 54 -0.29 -3.98 15.96
N LEU A 55 0.74 -3.17 16.24
CA LEU A 55 1.86 -3.52 17.12
C LEU A 55 1.39 -3.60 18.57
N ALA A 56 0.56 -2.68 19.04
CA ALA A 56 0.00 -2.74 20.40
C ALA A 56 -0.75 -4.05 20.63
N GLY A 57 -1.56 -4.49 19.66
CA GLY A 57 -2.25 -5.78 19.68
C GLY A 57 -1.28 -6.97 19.67
N LEU A 58 -0.21 -6.90 18.90
CA LEU A 58 0.86 -7.91 18.86
C LEU A 58 1.56 -8.05 20.22
N PHE A 59 1.98 -6.92 20.79
CA PHE A 59 2.66 -6.90 22.10
C PHE A 59 1.76 -7.43 23.22
N ALA A 60 0.51 -6.99 23.26
CA ALA A 60 -0.44 -7.45 24.29
C ALA A 60 -0.62 -8.99 24.30
N ARG A 61 -0.60 -9.61 23.12
CA ARG A 61 -0.76 -11.08 23.01
C ARG A 61 0.51 -11.87 23.25
N ASN A 62 1.66 -11.39 22.75
CA ASN A 62 2.89 -12.17 22.72
C ASN A 62 3.89 -11.78 23.80
N ILE A 63 3.86 -10.52 24.27
CA ILE A 63 4.80 -9.99 25.26
C ILE A 63 4.02 -9.20 26.33
N PRO A 64 3.11 -9.82 27.08
CA PRO A 64 2.24 -9.12 28.02
C PRO A 64 2.97 -8.41 29.15
N MET A 65 4.24 -8.74 29.37
CA MET A 65 5.11 -8.07 30.36
C MET A 65 5.65 -6.71 29.85
N MET A 66 5.54 -6.42 28.55
CA MET A 66 5.94 -5.16 27.92
C MET A 66 4.78 -4.60 27.07
N PRO A 67 3.68 -4.17 27.70
CA PRO A 67 2.54 -3.67 26.95
C PRO A 67 2.88 -2.36 26.25
N MET A 68 2.51 -2.25 24.97
CA MET A 68 2.54 -1.00 24.22
C MET A 68 1.14 -0.36 24.30
N LYS A 69 1.08 0.92 24.63
CA LYS A 69 -0.19 1.66 24.54
C LYS A 69 -0.56 1.88 23.08
N ALA A 70 -1.84 1.80 22.77
CA ALA A 70 -2.30 1.96 21.41
C ALA A 70 -2.02 3.36 20.84
N GLU A 71 -2.03 4.39 21.70
CA GLU A 71 -1.70 5.77 21.32
C GLU A 71 -0.21 5.94 20.93
N ASP A 72 0.66 5.08 21.47
CA ASP A 72 2.10 5.07 21.20
C ASP A 72 2.47 4.17 20.01
N ASP A 73 1.49 3.51 19.38
CA ASP A 73 1.71 2.56 18.30
C ASP A 73 2.00 3.30 16.97
N PRO A 74 3.25 3.26 16.47
CA PRO A 74 3.61 3.94 15.23
C PRO A 74 2.95 3.31 14.00
N SER A 75 2.55 2.04 14.06
CA SER A 75 2.01 1.30 12.91
C SER A 75 0.75 1.91 12.32
N SER A 76 -0.01 2.67 13.10
CA SER A 76 -1.22 3.34 12.62
C SER A 76 -0.94 4.52 11.70
N THR A 77 0.22 5.18 11.80
CA THR A 77 0.54 6.42 11.09
C THR A 77 1.88 6.41 10.35
N GLU A 78 2.62 5.31 10.36
CA GLU A 78 3.86 5.18 9.60
C GLU A 78 3.61 5.37 8.09
N GLY A 79 4.57 6.00 7.41
CA GLY A 79 4.41 6.36 6.00
C GLY A 79 3.42 7.51 5.72
N MET A 80 2.80 8.08 6.78
CA MET A 80 1.89 9.23 6.65
C MET A 80 2.40 10.46 7.38
N ARG A 81 3.13 10.30 8.49
CA ARG A 81 3.63 11.45 9.29
C ARG A 81 4.71 12.23 8.57
N ALA A 82 5.71 11.53 8.07
CA ALA A 82 6.82 12.09 7.31
C ALA A 82 6.63 11.74 5.84
N LEU A 83 6.24 12.70 5.04
CA LEU A 83 6.16 12.58 3.59
C LEU A 83 7.36 13.31 2.96
N PRO A 84 7.88 12.83 1.83
CA PRO A 84 9.02 13.49 1.16
C PRO A 84 8.63 14.82 0.51
N TYR A 85 7.34 15.07 0.37
CA TYR A 85 6.80 16.24 -0.30
C TYR A 85 6.91 17.50 0.57
N GLN A 86 7.50 18.54 0.03
CA GLN A 86 7.60 19.82 0.70
C GLN A 86 6.27 20.54 0.76
N MET A 87 5.92 21.02 1.96
CA MET A 87 4.77 21.88 2.20
C MET A 87 5.02 22.73 3.46
N GLU A 88 4.37 23.87 3.55
CA GLU A 88 4.53 24.80 4.68
C GLU A 88 4.08 24.18 6.03
N ALA A 89 3.06 23.33 6.00
CA ALA A 89 2.51 22.68 7.19
C ALA A 89 1.98 21.28 6.90
N ALA A 90 2.33 20.33 7.76
CA ALA A 90 1.78 18.98 7.74
C ALA A 90 1.40 18.56 9.15
N TYR A 91 0.14 18.20 9.35
CA TYR A 91 -0.38 17.77 10.64
C TYR A 91 -1.04 16.39 10.52
N THR A 92 -0.73 15.51 11.46
CA THR A 92 -1.34 14.17 11.55
C THR A 92 -1.91 13.97 12.95
N ASP A 93 -3.19 13.67 13.01
CA ASP A 93 -3.97 13.41 14.22
C ASP A 93 -4.43 11.95 14.20
N LEU A 94 -4.20 11.21 15.28
CA LEU A 94 -4.55 9.80 15.43
C LEU A 94 -5.62 9.65 16.50
N SER A 95 -6.70 8.94 16.14
CA SER A 95 -7.71 8.48 17.08
C SER A 95 -7.70 6.96 17.08
N ILE A 96 -7.47 6.35 18.24
CA ILE A 96 -7.51 4.90 18.38
C ILE A 96 -8.95 4.40 18.46
N ALA A 97 -9.27 3.41 17.66
CA ALA A 97 -10.54 2.69 17.68
C ALA A 97 -10.33 1.32 18.34
N GLU A 98 -11.07 1.06 19.40
CA GLU A 98 -11.10 -0.27 20.02
C GLU A 98 -12.23 -1.08 19.37
N LEU A 99 -11.89 -2.08 18.58
CA LEU A 99 -12.83 -2.98 17.91
C LEU A 99 -12.60 -4.41 18.43
N PRO A 100 -13.64 -5.24 18.50
CA PRO A 100 -13.54 -6.60 19.04
C PRO A 100 -12.89 -7.60 18.06
N MET A 101 -11.87 -7.13 17.31
CA MET A 101 -11.12 -7.95 16.37
C MET A 101 -9.66 -7.98 16.74
N ASN A 102 -9.07 -9.17 16.73
CA ASN A 102 -7.63 -9.31 16.89
C ASN A 102 -6.94 -8.78 15.64
N VAL A 103 -6.15 -7.74 15.79
CA VAL A 103 -5.37 -7.18 14.70
C VAL A 103 -3.89 -7.48 14.88
N GLY A 104 -3.17 -7.52 13.77
CA GLY A 104 -1.75 -7.76 13.72
C GLY A 104 -1.12 -7.09 12.51
N THR A 105 0.19 -7.30 12.36
CA THR A 105 0.94 -6.79 11.23
C THR A 105 0.61 -7.57 9.97
N TRP A 106 0.41 -6.85 8.88
CA TRP A 106 0.33 -7.38 7.55
C TRP A 106 1.50 -6.81 6.73
N ARG A 107 1.88 -7.41 5.61
CA ARG A 107 3.03 -6.97 4.81
C ARG A 107 3.00 -5.45 4.59
N SER A 108 4.06 -4.76 4.95
CA SER A 108 4.24 -3.30 4.98
C SER A 108 3.49 -2.55 6.08
N VAL A 109 2.88 -3.27 7.03
CA VAL A 109 2.26 -2.74 8.23
C VAL A 109 1.38 -1.51 7.92
N GLY A 110 1.58 -0.36 8.58
CA GLY A 110 0.81 0.86 8.33
C GLY A 110 1.11 1.54 7.00
N HIS A 111 2.29 1.33 6.43
CA HIS A 111 2.61 1.85 5.11
C HIS A 111 1.60 1.42 4.05
N SER A 112 1.08 0.20 4.13
CA SER A 112 0.17 -0.36 3.13
C SER A 112 -1.12 0.43 2.95
N GLN A 113 -1.78 0.84 4.04
CA GLN A 113 -3.00 1.67 3.96
C GLN A 113 -2.68 3.15 3.85
N ASN A 114 -1.62 3.61 4.50
CA ASN A 114 -1.29 5.03 4.52
C ASN A 114 -0.78 5.54 3.17
N ALA A 115 -0.08 4.72 2.40
CA ALA A 115 0.27 5.05 1.01
C ALA A 115 -0.98 5.20 0.13
N PHE A 116 -1.98 4.33 0.28
CA PHE A 116 -3.25 4.48 -0.42
C PHE A 116 -3.89 5.84 -0.14
N PHE A 117 -3.98 6.23 1.12
CA PHE A 117 -4.56 7.53 1.49
C PHE A 117 -3.76 8.70 0.95
N THR A 118 -2.44 8.69 1.15
CA THR A 118 -1.60 9.86 0.81
C THR A 118 -1.40 10.01 -0.69
N GLU A 119 -1.17 8.93 -1.42
CA GLU A 119 -0.87 8.97 -2.85
C GLU A 119 -2.13 9.16 -3.72
N CYS A 120 -3.28 8.60 -3.31
CA CYS A 120 -4.54 8.96 -3.94
C CYS A 120 -4.90 10.43 -3.68
N PHE A 121 -4.66 10.94 -2.46
CA PHE A 121 -4.96 12.33 -2.14
C PHE A 121 -4.00 13.31 -2.83
N MET A 122 -2.73 12.94 -3.03
CA MET A 122 -1.78 13.72 -3.84
C MET A 122 -2.29 13.85 -5.28
N ASP A 123 -2.82 12.80 -5.85
CA ASP A 123 -3.41 12.81 -7.19
C ASP A 123 -4.71 13.65 -7.25
N GLU A 124 -5.53 13.61 -6.19
CA GLU A 124 -6.69 14.51 -6.07
C GLU A 124 -6.26 15.99 -6.03
N CYS A 125 -5.18 16.30 -5.31
CA CYS A 125 -4.62 17.67 -5.28
C CYS A 125 -4.08 18.10 -6.64
N ALA A 126 -3.39 17.20 -7.36
CA ALA A 126 -2.90 17.47 -8.72
C ALA A 126 -4.06 17.82 -9.65
N TYR A 127 -5.11 17.02 -9.64
CA TYR A 127 -6.33 17.28 -10.40
C TYR A 127 -6.97 18.63 -10.04
N ALA A 128 -7.09 18.93 -8.75
CA ALA A 128 -7.68 20.20 -8.28
C ALA A 128 -6.86 21.43 -8.69
N LEU A 129 -5.54 21.28 -8.83
CA LEU A 129 -4.63 22.33 -9.30
C LEU A 129 -4.50 22.37 -10.85
N GLY A 130 -5.14 21.43 -11.56
CA GLY A 130 -5.00 21.32 -13.02
C GLY A 130 -3.59 20.91 -13.46
N LYS A 131 -2.85 20.20 -12.60
CA LYS A 131 -1.48 19.74 -12.85
C LYS A 131 -1.42 18.24 -13.15
N ASP A 132 -0.42 17.88 -13.96
CA ASP A 132 -0.04 16.48 -14.13
C ASP A 132 0.44 15.88 -12.79
N PRO A 133 0.02 14.65 -12.42
CA PRO A 133 0.41 14.01 -11.17
C PRO A 133 1.91 13.82 -10.96
N TYR A 134 2.68 13.58 -12.04
CA TYR A 134 4.13 13.52 -11.99
C TYR A 134 4.73 14.90 -11.75
N GLU A 135 4.30 15.91 -12.50
CA GLU A 135 4.87 17.27 -12.41
C GLU A 135 4.63 17.88 -11.02
N LEU A 136 3.42 17.70 -10.44
CA LEU A 136 3.16 18.17 -9.06
C LEU A 136 4.10 17.52 -8.04
N ARG A 137 4.29 16.19 -8.12
CA ARG A 137 5.20 15.47 -7.22
C ARG A 137 6.63 15.94 -7.40
N LYS A 138 7.07 16.13 -8.65
CA LYS A 138 8.40 16.60 -8.99
C LYS A 138 8.70 17.96 -8.37
N GLU A 139 7.79 18.92 -8.51
CA GLU A 139 7.90 20.24 -7.89
C GLU A 139 8.02 20.19 -6.36
N MET A 140 7.37 19.21 -5.72
CA MET A 140 7.36 19.08 -4.27
C MET A 140 8.52 18.25 -3.70
N LEU A 141 9.41 17.72 -4.54
CA LEU A 141 10.52 16.85 -4.14
C LEU A 141 11.90 17.52 -4.18
N ASP A 142 12.00 18.84 -4.31
CA ASP A 142 13.27 19.56 -4.45
C ASP A 142 14.29 19.28 -3.32
N GLN A 143 13.82 19.01 -2.10
CA GLN A 143 14.67 18.67 -0.95
C GLN A 143 14.81 17.15 -0.74
N SER A 144 14.26 16.35 -1.64
CA SER A 144 14.22 14.89 -1.56
C SER A 144 14.81 14.27 -2.83
N PRO A 145 16.11 14.46 -3.12
CA PRO A 145 16.70 14.12 -4.43
C PRO A 145 16.61 12.64 -4.78
N ARG A 146 16.67 11.72 -3.80
CA ARG A 146 16.51 10.29 -4.06
C ARG A 146 15.09 9.97 -4.52
N HIS A 147 14.06 10.54 -3.88
CA HIS A 147 12.65 10.38 -4.30
C HIS A 147 12.44 10.97 -5.70
N ALA A 148 13.01 12.16 -5.96
CA ALA A 148 12.94 12.79 -7.28
C ALA A 148 13.58 11.91 -8.36
N ALA A 149 14.72 11.29 -8.07
CA ALA A 149 15.41 10.38 -9.01
C ALA A 149 14.59 9.12 -9.30
N VAL A 150 13.96 8.52 -8.28
CA VAL A 150 13.03 7.38 -8.46
C VAL A 150 11.84 7.78 -9.31
N LEU A 151 11.25 8.94 -9.05
CA LEU A 151 10.10 9.46 -9.80
C LEU A 151 10.47 9.73 -11.28
N ASP A 152 11.63 10.34 -11.54
CA ASP A 152 12.12 10.62 -12.89
C ASP A 152 12.36 9.32 -13.67
N LYS A 153 13.04 8.35 -13.04
CA LYS A 153 13.29 7.05 -13.67
C LYS A 153 11.97 6.30 -13.94
N LEU A 154 11.01 6.38 -13.04
CA LEU A 154 9.69 5.79 -13.22
C LEU A 154 8.96 6.41 -14.42
N ALA A 155 9.00 7.74 -14.56
CA ALA A 155 8.42 8.44 -15.69
C ALA A 155 9.11 8.09 -17.01
N GLU A 156 10.44 7.90 -16.98
CA GLU A 156 11.22 7.45 -18.13
C GLU A 156 10.79 6.06 -18.61
N ILE A 157 10.88 5.04 -17.73
CA ILE A 157 10.62 3.64 -18.12
C ILE A 157 9.16 3.37 -18.46
N SER A 158 8.22 4.12 -17.86
CA SER A 158 6.78 4.01 -18.15
C SER A 158 6.33 4.86 -19.34
N ASN A 159 7.23 5.66 -19.93
CA ASN A 159 6.91 6.66 -20.95
C ASN A 159 5.73 7.56 -20.51
N TRP A 160 5.75 8.04 -19.25
CA TRP A 160 4.64 8.76 -18.63
C TRP A 160 4.12 9.93 -19.47
N LYS A 161 5.04 10.71 -20.08
CA LYS A 161 4.71 11.91 -20.88
C LYS A 161 4.17 11.58 -22.28
N VAL A 162 4.23 10.33 -22.70
CA VAL A 162 3.72 9.89 -24.00
C VAL A 162 2.28 9.43 -23.82
N HIS A 163 1.38 9.87 -24.72
CA HIS A 163 0.00 9.39 -24.69
C HIS A 163 -0.05 7.86 -24.76
N SER A 164 -0.83 7.26 -23.88
CA SER A 164 -1.11 5.83 -23.94
C SER A 164 -1.94 5.47 -25.15
N ASP A 165 -1.89 4.22 -25.56
CA ASP A 165 -2.80 3.69 -26.57
C ASP A 165 -4.27 3.90 -26.16
N PRO A 166 -5.20 4.07 -27.12
CA PRO A 166 -6.61 4.22 -26.82
C PRO A 166 -7.14 3.09 -25.93
N GLY A 167 -7.80 3.44 -24.84
CA GLY A 167 -8.34 2.48 -23.87
C GLY A 167 -7.34 2.00 -22.82
N VAL A 168 -6.11 2.51 -22.82
CA VAL A 168 -5.09 2.25 -21.81
C VAL A 168 -4.90 3.50 -20.96
N TYR A 169 -4.89 3.33 -19.65
CA TYR A 169 -4.80 4.40 -18.67
C TYR A 169 -3.71 4.12 -17.65
N ARG A 170 -3.08 5.16 -17.12
CA ARG A 170 -1.97 5.06 -16.18
C ARG A 170 -2.26 5.85 -14.92
N GLY A 171 -1.78 5.32 -13.79
CA GLY A 171 -1.75 6.01 -12.54
C GLY A 171 -0.42 5.74 -11.83
N LEU A 172 0.07 6.72 -11.10
CA LEU A 172 1.36 6.63 -10.42
C LEU A 172 1.22 6.80 -8.92
N ALA A 173 2.17 6.20 -8.18
CA ALA A 173 2.37 6.40 -6.75
C ALA A 173 3.85 6.28 -6.40
N LEU A 174 4.27 6.98 -5.33
CA LEU A 174 5.63 7.00 -4.82
C LEU A 174 5.59 6.87 -3.29
N HIS A 175 6.32 5.90 -2.73
CA HIS A 175 6.30 5.68 -1.28
C HIS A 175 7.65 5.22 -0.74
N GLU A 176 8.03 5.74 0.42
CA GLU A 176 9.19 5.29 1.17
C GLU A 176 8.74 4.40 2.33
N SER A 177 9.37 3.24 2.48
CA SER A 177 9.19 2.35 3.62
C SER A 177 10.44 1.51 3.85
N PHE A 178 10.75 1.24 5.12
CA PHE A 178 11.88 0.38 5.52
C PHE A 178 13.26 0.81 4.95
N GLY A 179 13.45 2.13 4.74
CA GLY A 179 14.67 2.69 4.18
C GLY A 179 14.82 2.54 2.68
N SER A 180 13.77 2.10 1.98
CA SER A 180 13.73 2.00 0.52
C SER A 180 12.61 2.85 -0.06
N ILE A 181 12.85 3.43 -1.23
CA ILE A 181 11.89 4.25 -1.97
C ILE A 181 11.41 3.47 -3.17
N VAL A 182 10.10 3.30 -3.31
CA VAL A 182 9.51 2.61 -4.45
C VAL A 182 8.50 3.51 -5.15
N GLY A 183 8.66 3.64 -6.46
CA GLY A 183 7.69 4.26 -7.35
C GLY A 183 7.05 3.21 -8.24
N GLU A 184 5.73 3.31 -8.44
CA GLU A 184 4.99 2.42 -9.33
C GLU A 184 4.06 3.20 -10.26
N VAL A 185 4.04 2.77 -11.53
CA VAL A 185 3.01 3.14 -12.50
C VAL A 185 2.23 1.90 -12.87
N ALA A 186 0.94 1.90 -12.57
CA ALA A 186 0.01 0.88 -13.04
C ALA A 186 -0.59 1.30 -14.37
N GLU A 187 -0.49 0.42 -15.36
CA GLU A 187 -1.14 0.54 -16.67
C GLU A 187 -2.34 -0.40 -16.71
N ILE A 188 -3.52 0.16 -16.94
CA ILE A 188 -4.78 -0.58 -16.89
C ILE A 188 -5.61 -0.39 -18.16
N SER A 189 -6.50 -1.34 -18.40
CA SER A 189 -7.63 -1.20 -19.33
C SER A 189 -8.95 -1.43 -18.59
N ILE A 190 -9.98 -0.67 -18.97
CA ILE A 190 -11.33 -0.78 -18.39
C ILE A 190 -12.37 -0.84 -19.49
N THR A 191 -13.28 -1.81 -19.38
CA THR A 191 -14.48 -1.91 -20.20
C THR A 191 -15.69 -2.10 -19.30
N GLY A 192 -16.47 -1.04 -19.12
CA GLY A 192 -17.52 -1.00 -18.10
C GLY A 192 -16.92 -1.10 -16.70
N LYS A 193 -17.18 -2.19 -16.00
CA LYS A 193 -16.58 -2.49 -14.69
C LYS A 193 -15.54 -3.64 -14.74
N GLN A 194 -15.23 -4.15 -15.93
CA GLN A 194 -14.12 -5.10 -16.10
C GLN A 194 -12.81 -4.34 -16.11
N LEU A 195 -11.97 -4.61 -15.12
CA LEU A 195 -10.66 -4.00 -14.90
C LEU A 195 -9.57 -5.03 -15.18
N LYS A 196 -8.63 -4.69 -16.03
CA LYS A 196 -7.39 -5.44 -16.23
C LYS A 196 -6.20 -4.56 -15.89
N VAL A 197 -5.34 -5.03 -15.01
CA VAL A 197 -4.02 -4.44 -14.81
C VAL A 197 -3.09 -5.12 -15.82
N ASN A 198 -2.69 -4.35 -16.84
CA ASN A 198 -1.90 -4.89 -17.95
C ASN A 198 -0.43 -5.02 -17.55
N ARG A 199 0.10 -3.96 -16.94
CA ARG A 199 1.51 -3.82 -16.63
C ARG A 199 1.71 -2.95 -15.39
N VAL A 200 2.78 -3.24 -14.65
CA VAL A 200 3.26 -2.38 -13.58
C VAL A 200 4.74 -2.08 -13.82
N TYR A 201 5.06 -0.81 -13.97
CA TYR A 201 6.43 -0.33 -13.93
C TYR A 201 6.78 -0.04 -12.48
N CYS A 202 7.90 -0.57 -12.01
CA CYS A 202 8.37 -0.45 -10.63
C CYS A 202 9.82 0.02 -10.61
N VAL A 203 10.10 1.11 -9.93
CA VAL A 203 11.46 1.59 -9.68
C VAL A 203 11.72 1.54 -8.19
N ILE A 204 12.83 0.92 -7.79
CA ILE A 204 13.26 0.88 -6.40
C ILE A 204 14.64 1.51 -6.21
N ASP A 205 14.75 2.39 -5.23
CA ASP A 205 16.00 2.78 -4.59
C ASP A 205 16.07 2.13 -3.21
N CYS A 206 16.86 1.08 -3.08
CA CYS A 206 17.10 0.39 -1.82
C CYS A 206 18.53 0.60 -1.29
N GLY A 207 19.21 1.65 -1.75
CA GLY A 207 20.62 1.82 -1.48
C GLY A 207 21.46 0.77 -2.24
N ARG A 208 22.58 0.35 -1.65
CA ARG A 208 23.50 -0.59 -2.30
C ARG A 208 22.84 -1.95 -2.54
N THR A 209 22.82 -2.35 -3.80
CA THR A 209 22.26 -3.62 -4.24
C THR A 209 23.19 -4.79 -3.88
N VAL A 210 22.66 -5.79 -3.17
CA VAL A 210 23.43 -7.02 -2.85
C VAL A 210 23.10 -8.14 -3.85
N ASN A 211 21.81 -8.38 -4.11
CA ASN A 211 21.38 -9.41 -5.07
C ASN A 211 20.20 -8.90 -5.89
N PRO A 212 20.42 -8.46 -7.13
CA PRO A 212 19.36 -7.92 -7.99
C PRO A 212 18.19 -8.86 -8.21
N ALA A 213 18.46 -10.14 -8.46
CA ALA A 213 17.39 -11.12 -8.72
C ALA A 213 16.44 -11.33 -7.53
N ILE A 214 16.98 -11.25 -6.30
CA ILE A 214 16.15 -11.29 -5.09
C ILE A 214 15.30 -10.02 -4.99
N ILE A 215 15.87 -8.85 -5.28
CA ILE A 215 15.13 -7.59 -5.25
C ILE A 215 13.98 -7.61 -6.25
N GLU A 216 14.24 -8.01 -7.51
CA GLU A 216 13.19 -8.15 -8.52
C GLU A 216 12.07 -9.10 -8.08
N SER A 217 12.42 -10.26 -7.53
CA SER A 217 11.46 -11.22 -6.99
C SER A 217 10.61 -10.64 -5.86
N GLN A 218 11.21 -9.82 -4.99
CA GLN A 218 10.49 -9.15 -3.91
C GLN A 218 9.57 -8.04 -4.44
N MET A 219 9.97 -7.29 -5.47
CA MET A 219 9.10 -6.30 -6.11
C MET A 219 7.88 -6.98 -6.75
N GLN A 220 8.08 -8.01 -7.56
CA GLN A 220 6.99 -8.78 -8.16
C GLN A 220 6.05 -9.36 -7.09
N SER A 221 6.60 -9.95 -6.04
CA SER A 221 5.82 -10.50 -4.93
C SER A 221 5.06 -9.43 -4.15
N GLY A 222 5.69 -8.27 -3.86
CA GLY A 222 5.07 -7.15 -3.17
C GLY A 222 3.88 -6.58 -3.95
N ILE A 223 4.06 -6.41 -5.25
CA ILE A 223 3.01 -5.95 -6.18
C ILE A 223 1.85 -6.96 -6.21
N ALA A 224 2.10 -8.25 -6.39
CA ALA A 224 1.06 -9.28 -6.39
C ALA A 224 0.26 -9.29 -5.07
N TYR A 225 0.97 -9.13 -3.95
CA TYR A 225 0.38 -9.12 -2.62
C TYR A 225 -0.50 -7.88 -2.39
N GLY A 226 0.02 -6.69 -2.69
CA GLY A 226 -0.72 -5.43 -2.59
C GLY A 226 -1.89 -5.35 -3.58
N LEU A 227 -1.71 -5.84 -4.79
CA LEU A 227 -2.76 -5.89 -5.82
C LEU A 227 -3.91 -6.82 -5.40
N THR A 228 -3.60 -7.98 -4.80
CA THR A 228 -4.60 -8.89 -4.22
C THR A 228 -5.47 -8.14 -3.19
N ALA A 229 -4.84 -7.41 -2.28
CA ALA A 229 -5.56 -6.62 -1.29
C ALA A 229 -6.38 -5.48 -1.91
N ALA A 230 -5.85 -4.79 -2.92
CA ALA A 230 -6.52 -3.69 -3.60
C ALA A 230 -7.75 -4.16 -4.40
N LEU A 231 -7.67 -5.30 -5.05
CA LEU A 231 -8.75 -5.83 -5.90
C LEU A 231 -9.82 -6.57 -5.09
N PHE A 232 -9.42 -7.44 -4.15
CA PHE A 232 -10.30 -8.45 -3.55
C PHE A 232 -10.31 -8.44 -2.01
N GLY A 233 -9.20 -8.03 -1.37
CA GLY A 233 -8.92 -8.28 0.04
C GLY A 233 -9.97 -7.75 0.99
N LYS A 234 -10.87 -8.63 1.46
CA LYS A 234 -11.95 -8.33 2.41
C LYS A 234 -12.14 -9.48 3.37
N ILE A 235 -12.25 -9.16 4.66
CA ILE A 235 -12.67 -10.10 5.71
C ILE A 235 -14.02 -9.62 6.24
N GLU A 236 -15.00 -10.50 6.29
CA GLU A 236 -16.35 -10.25 6.75
C GLU A 236 -16.64 -11.04 8.02
N VAL A 237 -17.35 -10.38 8.94
CA VAL A 237 -17.74 -10.97 10.20
C VAL A 237 -19.26 -11.06 10.24
N GLU A 238 -19.82 -12.27 10.34
CA GLU A 238 -21.23 -12.50 10.51
C GLU A 238 -21.49 -13.29 11.80
N SER A 239 -22.34 -12.77 12.65
CA SER A 239 -22.69 -13.40 13.94
C SER A 239 -21.46 -13.81 14.77
N GLY A 240 -20.42 -12.95 14.77
CA GLY A 240 -19.18 -13.16 15.50
C GLY A 240 -18.22 -14.19 14.87
N ARG A 241 -18.43 -14.56 13.62
CA ARG A 241 -17.57 -15.52 12.90
C ARG A 241 -17.02 -14.91 11.61
N ILE A 242 -15.79 -15.23 11.30
CA ILE A 242 -15.15 -14.89 10.01
C ILE A 242 -15.76 -15.76 8.92
N ILE A 243 -16.16 -15.13 7.81
CA ILE A 243 -16.75 -15.81 6.66
C ILE A 243 -15.68 -16.43 5.79
N GLN A 244 -14.63 -15.66 5.47
CA GLN A 244 -13.52 -16.13 4.65
C GLN A 244 -12.70 -17.14 5.46
N ASN A 245 -12.55 -18.34 4.92
CA ASN A 245 -11.87 -19.41 5.63
C ASN A 245 -10.91 -20.25 4.80
N ASN A 246 -10.97 -20.13 3.46
CA ASN A 246 -10.04 -20.84 2.58
C ASN A 246 -10.03 -20.16 1.20
N PHE A 247 -9.19 -20.63 0.27
CA PHE A 247 -9.03 -20.11 -1.09
C PHE A 247 -10.34 -19.93 -1.89
N PRO A 248 -11.37 -20.81 -1.77
CA PRO A 248 -12.61 -20.61 -2.53
C PRO A 248 -13.37 -19.33 -2.21
N ASN A 249 -13.24 -18.80 -1.00
CA ASN A 249 -13.94 -17.59 -0.55
C ASN A 249 -13.02 -16.46 -0.07
N TYR A 250 -11.71 -16.59 -0.35
CA TYR A 250 -10.72 -15.53 -0.23
C TYR A 250 -9.97 -15.38 -1.56
N GLU A 251 -10.48 -14.52 -2.40
CA GLU A 251 -9.97 -14.34 -3.76
C GLU A 251 -8.60 -13.67 -3.77
N MET A 252 -7.74 -14.10 -4.70
CA MET A 252 -6.37 -13.63 -4.85
C MET A 252 -6.05 -13.43 -6.32
N VAL A 253 -5.04 -12.59 -6.61
CA VAL A 253 -4.45 -12.52 -7.96
C VAL A 253 -3.90 -13.89 -8.34
N LYS A 254 -4.27 -14.35 -9.55
CA LYS A 254 -3.88 -15.65 -10.12
C LYS A 254 -2.82 -15.44 -11.19
N MET A 255 -2.13 -16.51 -11.57
CA MET A 255 -1.15 -16.47 -12.67
C MET A 255 -1.75 -15.87 -13.97
N SER A 256 -3.03 -16.12 -14.23
CA SER A 256 -3.73 -15.64 -15.42
C SER A 256 -4.06 -14.13 -15.36
N SER A 257 -4.15 -13.56 -14.18
CA SER A 257 -4.48 -12.13 -13.96
C SER A 257 -3.30 -11.32 -13.38
N MET A 258 -2.12 -11.94 -13.23
CA MET A 258 -0.92 -11.23 -12.81
C MET A 258 -0.45 -10.32 -13.94
N PRO A 259 -0.26 -9.00 -13.69
CA PRO A 259 0.29 -8.09 -14.69
C PRO A 259 1.75 -8.42 -15.03
N GLU A 260 2.19 -7.98 -16.19
CA GLU A 260 3.63 -7.89 -16.47
C GLU A 260 4.25 -6.86 -15.51
N VAL A 261 5.33 -7.25 -14.81
CA VAL A 261 6.06 -6.35 -13.91
C VAL A 261 7.43 -6.05 -14.50
N ILE A 262 7.68 -4.76 -14.76
CA ILE A 262 8.95 -4.25 -15.25
C ILE A 262 9.65 -3.53 -14.09
N THR A 263 10.70 -4.13 -13.55
CA THR A 263 11.44 -3.59 -12.41
C THR A 263 12.74 -2.91 -12.85
N HIS A 264 13.02 -1.73 -12.31
CA HIS A 264 14.30 -1.07 -12.39
C HIS A 264 14.86 -0.82 -10.98
N ILE A 265 16.07 -1.26 -10.73
CA ILE A 265 16.81 -1.05 -9.47
C ILE A 265 17.75 0.13 -9.68
N MET A 266 17.62 1.16 -8.84
CA MET A 266 18.53 2.30 -8.88
C MET A 266 19.93 1.92 -8.39
N GLU A 267 20.94 2.40 -9.05
CA GLU A 267 22.33 2.24 -8.60
C GLU A 267 22.71 3.39 -7.66
N VAL A 268 22.64 3.14 -6.35
CA VAL A 268 22.88 4.13 -5.32
C VAL A 268 23.88 3.58 -4.29
N ASP A 269 24.92 4.36 -3.95
CA ASP A 269 25.93 3.98 -2.96
C ASP A 269 25.55 4.48 -1.55
N GLU A 270 24.38 4.07 -1.10
CA GLU A 270 23.85 4.33 0.23
C GLU A 270 23.74 3.03 1.03
N TYR A 271 23.47 3.13 2.34
CA TYR A 271 23.26 1.95 3.18
C TYR A 271 22.02 1.16 2.69
N PRO A 272 22.10 -0.18 2.63
CA PRO A 272 20.99 -1.00 2.15
C PRO A 272 19.72 -0.85 2.98
N GLY A 273 18.61 -0.55 2.33
CA GLY A 273 17.27 -0.58 2.91
C GLY A 273 16.60 -1.96 2.81
N GLY A 274 15.43 -2.11 3.43
CA GLY A 274 14.62 -3.30 3.32
C GLY A 274 14.00 -3.45 1.92
N VAL A 275 13.97 -4.66 1.36
CA VAL A 275 13.40 -4.92 0.03
C VAL A 275 12.19 -5.88 0.06
N GLY A 276 11.92 -6.51 1.21
CA GLY A 276 10.85 -7.51 1.34
C GLY A 276 9.43 -6.97 1.25
N GLU A 277 9.23 -5.68 1.51
CA GLU A 277 7.91 -5.09 1.74
C GLU A 277 7.60 -3.85 0.88
N PRO A 278 8.58 -3.01 0.45
CA PRO A 278 8.33 -1.67 -0.07
C PRO A 278 7.49 -1.58 -1.34
N ALA A 279 7.39 -2.64 -2.15
CA ALA A 279 6.54 -2.67 -3.34
C ALA A 279 5.04 -2.91 -3.03
N THR A 280 4.68 -3.22 -1.78
CA THR A 280 3.28 -3.46 -1.41
C THR A 280 2.46 -2.17 -1.27
N PRO A 281 2.98 -1.07 -0.67
CA PRO A 281 2.21 0.15 -0.45
C PRO A 281 1.79 0.91 -1.72
N PRO A 282 2.65 1.12 -2.75
CA PRO A 282 2.32 2.00 -3.86
C PRO A 282 1.37 1.40 -4.90
N ILE A 283 1.19 0.06 -4.95
CA ILE A 283 0.37 -0.54 -6.01
C ILE A 283 -1.11 -0.18 -5.92
N ALA A 284 -1.69 -0.16 -4.73
CA ALA A 284 -3.11 0.17 -4.55
C ALA A 284 -3.42 1.60 -5.03
N PRO A 285 -2.69 2.65 -4.61
CA PRO A 285 -2.92 4.00 -5.11
C PRO A 285 -2.59 4.14 -6.60
N ALA A 286 -1.56 3.47 -7.13
CA ALA A 286 -1.26 3.52 -8.56
C ALA A 286 -2.44 3.00 -9.40
N VAL A 287 -3.03 1.86 -9.03
CA VAL A 287 -4.22 1.31 -9.71
C VAL A 287 -5.43 2.23 -9.54
N CYS A 288 -5.69 2.76 -8.35
CA CYS A 288 -6.84 3.64 -8.10
C CYS A 288 -6.73 4.97 -8.85
N ASN A 289 -5.53 5.53 -8.98
CA ASN A 289 -5.27 6.73 -9.77
C ASN A 289 -5.45 6.45 -11.28
N ALA A 290 -5.06 5.26 -11.76
CA ALA A 290 -5.34 4.83 -13.13
C ALA A 290 -6.85 4.65 -13.39
N VAL A 291 -7.61 4.11 -12.41
CA VAL A 291 -9.08 4.03 -12.49
C VAL A 291 -9.69 5.42 -12.61
N PHE A 292 -9.20 6.39 -11.83
CA PHE A 292 -9.67 7.77 -11.97
C PHE A 292 -9.35 8.35 -13.35
N ALA A 293 -8.15 8.14 -13.87
CA ALA A 293 -7.77 8.60 -15.20
C ALA A 293 -8.67 8.00 -16.30
N ALA A 294 -9.14 6.76 -16.12
CA ALA A 294 -10.02 6.08 -17.05
C ALA A 294 -11.49 6.51 -16.97
N THR A 295 -11.98 6.79 -15.76
CA THR A 295 -13.43 6.86 -15.49
C THR A 295 -13.89 8.16 -14.85
N GLY A 296 -12.99 8.95 -14.28
CA GLY A 296 -13.32 10.09 -13.42
C GLY A 296 -13.81 9.69 -12.01
N GLU A 297 -13.90 8.40 -11.69
CA GLU A 297 -14.33 7.92 -10.37
C GLU A 297 -13.16 7.87 -9.40
N ARG A 298 -13.23 8.63 -8.30
CA ARG A 298 -12.25 8.57 -7.20
C ARG A 298 -12.55 7.42 -6.25
N ILE A 299 -11.68 6.44 -6.23
CA ILE A 299 -11.75 5.32 -5.30
C ILE A 299 -11.19 5.76 -3.95
N ARG A 300 -12.03 5.78 -2.91
CA ARG A 300 -11.68 6.20 -1.55
C ARG A 300 -11.82 5.09 -0.51
N SER A 301 -12.11 3.88 -0.94
CA SER A 301 -12.15 2.68 -0.10
C SER A 301 -11.73 1.45 -0.91
N LEU A 302 -11.18 0.47 -0.24
CA LEU A 302 -10.76 -0.80 -0.82
C LEU A 302 -11.56 -1.96 -0.18
N PRO A 303 -11.69 -3.08 -0.85
CA PRO A 303 -11.17 -3.40 -2.18
C PRO A 303 -12.04 -2.86 -3.32
N LEU A 304 -11.48 -2.83 -4.54
CA LEU A 304 -12.15 -2.37 -5.76
C LEU A 304 -13.39 -3.20 -6.11
N SER A 305 -13.44 -4.48 -5.73
CA SER A 305 -14.61 -5.33 -5.88
C SER A 305 -15.86 -4.77 -5.21
N THR A 306 -15.71 -4.01 -4.12
CA THR A 306 -16.85 -3.36 -3.43
C THR A 306 -17.43 -2.19 -4.21
N HIS A 307 -16.71 -1.68 -5.20
CA HIS A 307 -17.17 -0.67 -6.17
C HIS A 307 -17.70 -1.29 -7.46
N GLY A 308 -17.85 -2.61 -7.48
CA GLY A 308 -18.36 -3.38 -8.61
C GLY A 308 -17.32 -3.66 -9.70
N TYR A 309 -16.04 -3.34 -9.48
CA TYR A 309 -14.98 -3.72 -10.43
C TYR A 309 -14.69 -5.21 -10.34
N VAL A 310 -14.57 -5.83 -11.51
CA VAL A 310 -14.24 -7.24 -11.69
C VAL A 310 -12.89 -7.32 -12.38
N SER A 311 -11.91 -7.97 -11.73
CA SER A 311 -10.60 -8.21 -12.34
C SER A 311 -10.68 -9.31 -13.39
N VAL A 312 -10.10 -9.07 -14.58
CA VAL A 312 -10.08 -9.99 -15.71
C VAL A 312 -8.66 -10.27 -16.21
#